data_a2151c1e1abb27fa64cfd353fb0c7c5b
#
_entry.id   a2151c1e1abb27fa64cfd353fb0c7c5b
#
_cell.length_a   1.000
_cell.length_b   1.000
_cell.length_c   1.000
_cell.angle_alpha   90.00
_cell.angle_beta   90.00
_cell.angle_gamma   90.00
#
_symmetry.space_group_name_H-M   'P 1'
#
loop_
_entity.id
_entity.type
_entity.pdbx_description
1 polymer ?
#
loop_
_entity_poly.entity_id
_entity_poly.type
_entity_poly.pdbx_seq_one_letter_code
_entity_poly.pdbx_strand_id
1 'polypeptide(L)'
;MSSTYSDIVIQGGGPVGLACAAWCLQKYPEAKIALLDRNPVDDTDLVAADSRGVALSHGSKILLDTIDAWPSECADIHRVHVSQAGRFGRALMTREELNQDALGHIVRYRDIHLTLRKALRAIQKTSPHFIWQHIKDDAPAHIDAKCIVHAEGGLFKTQDWVESGRDYGQSALVGLVEVENATPHQAWERFTAEGPLAVLPSHYGPQILNLVWCGSPESSSHRLQLSDAEFLSSLQS
;
A
#
# COMPACT_ATOMS: atom_id res chain seq x y z
N MET A 1 25.05 25.85 -7.20
CA MET A 1 23.60 25.66 -7.43
C MET A 1 22.91 26.37 -6.27
N SER A 2 22.02 27.35 -6.53
CA SER A 2 21.37 28.07 -5.44
C SER A 2 20.48 27.08 -4.68
N SER A 3 20.70 26.96 -3.40
CA SER A 3 19.81 26.22 -2.50
C SER A 3 18.40 26.81 -2.63
N THR A 4 17.49 26.08 -3.27
CA THR A 4 16.12 26.55 -3.39
C THR A 4 15.43 26.14 -2.10
N TYR A 5 15.24 27.11 -1.21
CA TYR A 5 14.50 26.92 0.04
C TYR A 5 13.08 26.42 -0.25
N SER A 6 12.67 25.36 0.43
CA SER A 6 11.33 24.79 0.39
C SER A 6 10.67 24.84 1.77
N ASP A 7 9.34 24.99 1.81
CA ASP A 7 8.61 24.85 3.07
C ASP A 7 8.56 23.37 3.47
N ILE A 8 8.29 22.50 2.49
CA ILE A 8 8.22 21.05 2.69
C ILE A 8 9.02 20.33 1.61
N VAL A 9 9.85 19.40 1.99
CA VAL A 9 10.48 18.44 1.08
C VAL A 9 9.97 17.05 1.40
N ILE A 10 9.47 16.35 0.39
CA ILE A 10 8.96 14.99 0.49
C ILE A 10 9.93 14.08 -0.27
N GLN A 11 10.51 13.12 0.42
CA GLN A 11 11.41 12.13 -0.15
C GLN A 11 10.64 10.84 -0.43
N GLY A 12 10.57 10.44 -1.70
CA GLY A 12 9.89 9.24 -2.16
C GLY A 12 8.60 9.51 -2.92
N GLY A 13 8.55 9.08 -4.19
CA GLY A 13 7.41 9.17 -5.10
C GLY A 13 6.50 7.93 -5.08
N GLY A 14 6.51 7.16 -3.98
CA GLY A 14 5.53 6.10 -3.74
C GLY A 14 4.15 6.66 -3.37
N PRO A 15 3.12 5.80 -3.20
CA PRO A 15 1.76 6.25 -2.90
C PRO A 15 1.66 7.21 -1.71
N VAL A 16 2.45 6.98 -0.67
CA VAL A 16 2.45 7.83 0.54
C VAL A 16 2.98 9.23 0.23
N GLY A 17 4.12 9.32 -0.45
CA GLY A 17 4.71 10.62 -0.80
C GLY A 17 3.88 11.40 -1.80
N LEU A 18 3.31 10.72 -2.80
CA LEU A 18 2.39 11.33 -3.78
C LEU A 18 1.12 11.87 -3.12
N ALA A 19 0.50 11.08 -2.21
CA ALA A 19 -0.69 11.49 -1.48
C ALA A 19 -0.38 12.69 -0.56
N CYS A 20 0.75 12.63 0.16
CA CYS A 20 1.20 13.72 1.02
C CYS A 20 1.41 15.02 0.22
N ALA A 21 2.11 14.94 -0.93
CA ALA A 21 2.33 16.10 -1.79
C ALA A 21 1.01 16.70 -2.30
N ALA A 22 0.11 15.86 -2.83
CA ALA A 22 -1.17 16.30 -3.37
C ALA A 22 -2.03 16.96 -2.28
N TRP A 23 -2.10 16.36 -1.10
CA TRP A 23 -2.89 16.87 0.00
C TRP A 23 -2.32 18.17 0.58
N CYS A 24 -1.00 18.27 0.73
CA CYS A 24 -0.35 19.50 1.18
C CYS A 24 -0.59 20.66 0.20
N LEU A 25 -0.45 20.41 -1.12
CA LEU A 25 -0.70 21.41 -2.15
C LEU A 25 -2.15 21.87 -2.18
N GLN A 26 -3.10 20.96 -1.99
CA GLN A 26 -4.52 21.31 -1.93
C GLN A 26 -4.84 22.20 -0.72
N LYS A 27 -4.23 21.92 0.43
CA LYS A 27 -4.44 22.66 1.68
C LYS A 27 -3.67 23.98 1.73
N TYR A 28 -2.49 24.02 1.12
CA TYR A 28 -1.54 25.13 1.18
C TYR A 28 -1.01 25.44 -0.22
N PRO A 29 -1.82 26.01 -1.12
CA PRO A 29 -1.46 26.20 -2.52
C PRO A 29 -0.25 27.13 -2.72
N GLU A 30 0.03 28.01 -1.76
CA GLU A 30 1.17 28.93 -1.79
C GLU A 30 2.46 28.34 -1.20
N ALA A 31 2.40 27.14 -0.61
CA ALA A 31 3.58 26.53 -0.01
C ALA A 31 4.57 26.06 -1.09
N LYS A 32 5.85 26.28 -0.82
CA LYS A 32 6.95 25.77 -1.65
C LYS A 32 7.20 24.31 -1.29
N ILE A 33 6.72 23.39 -2.14
CA ILE A 33 6.82 21.95 -1.90
C ILE A 33 7.68 21.31 -2.97
N ALA A 34 8.66 20.51 -2.54
CA ALA A 34 9.47 19.69 -3.43
C ALA A 34 9.21 18.20 -3.14
N LEU A 35 8.89 17.43 -4.17
CA LEU A 35 8.84 15.98 -4.15
C LEU A 35 10.07 15.43 -4.86
N LEU A 36 10.89 14.69 -4.13
CA LEU A 36 12.09 14.02 -4.65
C LEU A 36 11.79 12.55 -4.87
N ASP A 37 11.90 12.09 -6.11
CA ASP A 37 11.56 10.72 -6.51
C ASP A 37 12.74 10.07 -7.20
N ARG A 38 13.07 8.82 -6.84
CA ARG A 38 14.10 8.02 -7.50
C ARG A 38 13.62 7.43 -8.82
N ASN A 39 12.31 7.29 -8.98
CA ASN A 39 11.75 6.82 -10.24
C ASN A 39 11.52 8.02 -11.18
N PRO A 40 11.79 7.87 -12.47
CA PRO A 40 11.48 8.91 -13.43
C PRO A 40 10.01 9.35 -13.34
N VAL A 41 9.78 10.65 -13.40
CA VAL A 41 8.41 11.21 -13.27
C VAL A 41 7.46 10.65 -14.34
N ASP A 42 8.01 10.21 -15.48
CA ASP A 42 7.24 9.70 -16.61
C ASP A 42 7.24 8.16 -16.73
N ASP A 43 7.97 7.46 -15.86
CA ASP A 43 8.04 6.01 -15.89
C ASP A 43 6.80 5.38 -15.26
N THR A 44 5.83 5.06 -16.11
CA THR A 44 4.62 4.31 -15.72
C THR A 44 4.82 2.79 -15.79
N ASP A 45 5.84 2.31 -16.48
CA ASP A 45 6.03 0.89 -16.76
C ASP A 45 6.51 0.12 -15.52
N LEU A 46 7.37 0.71 -14.71
CA LEU A 46 7.81 0.11 -13.44
C LEU A 46 6.66 -0.11 -12.46
N VAL A 47 5.67 0.77 -12.47
CA VAL A 47 4.49 0.68 -11.60
C VAL A 47 3.46 -0.29 -12.17
N ALA A 48 3.36 -0.37 -13.51
CA ALA A 48 2.40 -1.23 -14.19
C ALA A 48 2.61 -2.72 -13.90
N ALA A 49 3.82 -3.12 -13.53
CA ALA A 49 4.15 -4.51 -13.19
C ALA A 49 3.66 -4.95 -11.80
N ASP A 50 3.37 -4.02 -10.87
CA ASP A 50 2.95 -4.36 -9.51
C ASP A 50 1.43 -4.51 -9.39
N SER A 51 0.97 -5.74 -9.51
CA SER A 51 -0.45 -6.11 -9.45
C SER A 51 -0.93 -6.49 -8.05
N ARG A 52 -0.09 -6.37 -7.02
CA ARG A 52 -0.46 -6.73 -5.64
C ARG A 52 -1.70 -5.98 -5.18
N GLY A 53 -2.63 -6.71 -4.53
CA GLY A 53 -3.74 -6.11 -3.81
C GLY A 53 -3.24 -5.49 -2.50
N VAL A 54 -3.66 -4.27 -2.22
CA VAL A 54 -3.35 -3.54 -0.98
C VAL A 54 -4.65 -3.23 -0.27
N ALA A 55 -4.73 -3.57 1.02
CA ALA A 55 -5.86 -3.23 1.86
C ALA A 55 -5.71 -1.80 2.39
N LEU A 56 -6.68 -0.96 2.08
CA LEU A 56 -6.78 0.41 2.55
C LEU A 56 -7.95 0.56 3.52
N SER A 57 -7.74 1.32 4.59
CA SER A 57 -8.82 1.65 5.52
C SER A 57 -9.84 2.60 4.88
N HIS A 58 -11.05 2.64 5.44
CA HIS A 58 -12.07 3.61 5.03
C HIS A 58 -11.58 5.06 5.17
N GLY A 59 -10.80 5.37 6.21
CA GLY A 59 -10.17 6.69 6.38
C GLY A 59 -9.20 7.04 5.26
N SER A 60 -8.44 6.07 4.75
CA SER A 60 -7.56 6.28 3.59
C SER A 60 -8.36 6.59 2.33
N LYS A 61 -9.51 5.92 2.12
CA LYS A 61 -10.42 6.24 1.01
C LYS A 61 -10.90 7.67 1.07
N ILE A 62 -11.42 8.11 2.22
CA ILE A 62 -11.89 9.48 2.41
C ILE A 62 -10.79 10.49 2.05
N LEU A 63 -9.56 10.25 2.52
CA LEU A 63 -8.43 11.13 2.22
C LEU A 63 -8.13 11.18 0.71
N LEU A 64 -8.10 10.04 0.04
CA LEU A 64 -7.82 9.95 -1.39
C LEU A 64 -8.94 10.55 -2.25
N ASP A 65 -10.19 10.42 -1.83
CA ASP A 65 -11.34 11.08 -2.48
C ASP A 65 -11.19 12.62 -2.44
N THR A 66 -10.65 13.21 -1.36
CA THR A 66 -10.46 14.66 -1.27
C THR A 66 -9.48 15.23 -2.29
N ILE A 67 -8.60 14.40 -2.84
CA ILE A 67 -7.60 14.78 -3.86
C ILE A 67 -7.87 14.14 -5.22
N ASP A 68 -9.07 13.62 -5.45
CA ASP A 68 -9.48 12.94 -6.69
C ASP A 68 -8.52 11.80 -7.11
N ALA A 69 -8.01 11.06 -6.12
CA ALA A 69 -7.01 10.00 -6.34
C ALA A 69 -7.50 8.60 -5.99
N TRP A 70 -8.81 8.41 -5.74
CA TRP A 70 -9.35 7.08 -5.50
C TRP A 70 -9.43 6.26 -6.80
N PRO A 71 -8.91 5.01 -6.85
CA PRO A 71 -9.04 4.15 -8.01
C PRO A 71 -10.50 3.75 -8.27
N SER A 72 -10.88 3.68 -9.55
CA SER A 72 -12.23 3.26 -9.95
C SER A 72 -12.50 1.76 -9.70
N GLU A 73 -11.44 0.94 -9.71
CA GLU A 73 -11.52 -0.49 -9.47
C GLU A 73 -11.06 -0.81 -8.06
N CYS A 74 -11.98 -1.25 -7.22
CA CYS A 74 -11.71 -1.70 -5.85
C CYS A 74 -12.67 -2.81 -5.46
N ALA A 75 -12.35 -3.54 -4.39
CA ALA A 75 -13.24 -4.50 -3.76
C ALA A 75 -13.46 -4.11 -2.30
N ASP A 76 -14.72 -3.89 -1.93
CA ASP A 76 -15.09 -3.51 -0.58
C ASP A 76 -15.02 -4.68 0.38
N ILE A 77 -14.58 -4.43 1.61
CA ILE A 77 -14.63 -5.37 2.74
C ILE A 77 -15.76 -4.93 3.65
N HIS A 78 -16.82 -5.73 3.71
CA HIS A 78 -17.96 -5.48 4.61
C HIS A 78 -17.86 -6.28 5.90
N ARG A 79 -17.17 -7.41 5.88
CA ARG A 79 -16.99 -8.31 7.02
C ARG A 79 -15.55 -8.82 7.09
N VAL A 80 -15.04 -8.94 8.31
CA VAL A 80 -13.75 -9.57 8.58
C VAL A 80 -13.97 -10.66 9.62
N HIS A 81 -13.69 -11.90 9.24
CA HIS A 81 -13.75 -13.06 10.13
C HIS A 81 -12.33 -13.39 10.57
N VAL A 82 -12.08 -13.32 11.88
CA VAL A 82 -10.80 -13.64 12.48
C VAL A 82 -10.93 -14.93 13.28
N SER A 83 -9.97 -15.84 13.11
CA SER A 83 -9.91 -17.11 13.83
C SER A 83 -8.47 -17.51 14.16
N GLN A 84 -8.31 -18.48 15.03
CA GLN A 84 -7.00 -19.05 15.38
C GLN A 84 -7.04 -20.57 15.22
N ALA A 85 -6.03 -21.13 14.55
CA ALA A 85 -5.90 -22.58 14.39
C ALA A 85 -5.76 -23.27 15.75
N GLY A 86 -6.47 -24.39 15.92
CA GLY A 86 -6.42 -25.17 17.17
C GLY A 86 -7.03 -24.49 18.40
N ARG A 87 -7.73 -23.35 18.23
CA ARG A 87 -8.43 -22.66 19.32
C ARG A 87 -9.92 -22.54 19.01
N PHE A 88 -10.72 -22.61 20.07
CA PHE A 88 -12.15 -22.32 20.00
C PHE A 88 -12.36 -20.81 20.16
N GLY A 89 -13.12 -20.26 19.26
CA GLY A 89 -13.43 -18.83 19.25
C GLY A 89 -13.12 -18.16 17.91
N ARG A 90 -13.92 -17.18 17.60
CA ARG A 90 -13.82 -16.35 16.41
C ARG A 90 -14.28 -14.94 16.74
N ALA A 91 -13.72 -13.95 16.06
CA ALA A 91 -14.24 -12.60 16.03
C ALA A 91 -14.82 -12.34 14.63
N LEU A 92 -15.96 -11.70 14.58
CA LEU A 92 -16.56 -11.21 13.35
C LEU A 92 -16.75 -9.70 13.51
N MET A 93 -16.11 -8.93 12.67
CA MET A 93 -16.31 -7.48 12.56
C MET A 93 -17.17 -7.20 11.34
N THR A 94 -18.14 -6.32 11.47
CA THR A 94 -19.04 -5.93 10.38
C THR A 94 -19.03 -4.42 10.20
N ARG A 95 -19.27 -3.97 8.97
CA ARG A 95 -19.37 -2.53 8.66
C ARG A 95 -20.54 -1.86 9.38
N GLU A 96 -21.59 -2.61 9.64
CA GLU A 96 -22.80 -2.18 10.35
C GLU A 96 -22.49 -1.79 11.81
N GLU A 97 -21.58 -2.52 12.48
CA GLU A 97 -21.14 -2.21 13.85
C GLU A 97 -20.39 -0.89 13.92
N LEU A 98 -19.68 -0.50 12.86
CA LEU A 98 -18.95 0.76 12.78
C LEU A 98 -19.74 1.88 12.09
N ASN A 99 -20.97 1.59 11.63
CA ASN A 99 -21.80 2.52 10.85
C ASN A 99 -21.03 3.14 9.67
N GLN A 100 -20.35 2.29 8.88
CA GLN A 100 -19.55 2.67 7.72
C GLN A 100 -20.01 1.93 6.48
N ASP A 101 -19.73 2.47 5.29
CA ASP A 101 -20.04 1.82 4.01
C ASP A 101 -19.20 0.56 3.80
N ALA A 102 -17.96 0.55 4.31
CA ALA A 102 -17.05 -0.58 4.28
C ALA A 102 -16.06 -0.50 5.46
N LEU A 103 -15.53 -1.65 5.90
CA LEU A 103 -14.43 -1.73 6.86
C LEU A 103 -13.09 -1.32 6.23
N GLY A 104 -12.96 -1.56 4.94
CA GLY A 104 -11.79 -1.28 4.15
C GLY A 104 -12.02 -1.65 2.69
N HIS A 105 -11.00 -1.45 1.90
CA HIS A 105 -11.06 -1.62 0.44
C HIS A 105 -9.77 -2.27 -0.05
N ILE A 106 -9.88 -3.22 -0.98
CA ILE A 106 -8.72 -3.76 -1.68
C ILE A 106 -8.60 -3.05 -3.02
N VAL A 107 -7.43 -2.47 -3.26
CA VAL A 107 -7.06 -1.82 -4.52
C VAL A 107 -5.74 -2.41 -5.02
N ARG A 108 -5.48 -2.38 -6.33
CA ARG A 108 -4.14 -2.72 -6.84
C ARG A 108 -3.16 -1.60 -6.53
N TYR A 109 -1.96 -1.97 -6.11
CA TYR A 109 -0.89 -1.02 -5.84
C TYR A 109 -0.63 -0.09 -7.04
N ARG A 110 -0.58 -0.64 -8.25
CA ARG A 110 -0.38 0.13 -9.47
C ARG A 110 -1.47 1.17 -9.71
N ASP A 111 -2.73 0.82 -9.43
CA ASP A 111 -3.86 1.72 -9.73
C ASP A 111 -3.88 2.90 -8.78
N ILE A 112 -3.61 2.68 -7.49
CA ILE A 112 -3.49 3.79 -6.54
C ILE A 112 -2.30 4.68 -6.88
N HIS A 113 -1.17 4.10 -7.28
CA HIS A 113 0.00 4.89 -7.68
C HIS A 113 -0.29 5.74 -8.94
N LEU A 114 -0.93 5.15 -9.95
CA LEU A 114 -1.27 5.85 -11.19
C LEU A 114 -2.29 6.97 -10.98
N THR A 115 -3.34 6.73 -10.17
CA THR A 115 -4.34 7.75 -9.85
C THR A 115 -3.74 8.90 -9.07
N LEU A 116 -2.88 8.62 -8.09
CA LEU A 116 -2.14 9.63 -7.34
C LEU A 116 -1.22 10.48 -8.25
N ARG A 117 -0.47 9.84 -9.15
CA ARG A 117 0.36 10.57 -10.12
C ARG A 117 -0.48 11.48 -11.01
N LYS A 118 -1.62 10.99 -11.50
CA LYS A 118 -2.56 11.77 -12.32
C LYS A 118 -3.10 12.97 -11.53
N ALA A 119 -3.56 12.77 -10.31
CA ALA A 119 -4.08 13.82 -9.44
C ALA A 119 -2.99 14.87 -9.15
N LEU A 120 -1.79 14.45 -8.76
CA LEU A 120 -0.69 15.36 -8.47
C LEU A 120 -0.27 16.18 -9.70
N ARG A 121 -0.24 15.57 -10.89
CA ARG A 121 0.03 16.31 -12.13
C ARG A 121 -1.06 17.35 -12.46
N ALA A 122 -2.31 17.08 -12.13
CA ALA A 122 -3.38 18.06 -12.30
C ALA A 122 -3.16 19.26 -11.36
N ILE A 123 -2.86 19.03 -10.10
CA ILE A 123 -2.56 20.05 -9.09
C ILE A 123 -1.30 20.84 -9.46
N GLN A 124 -0.26 20.18 -9.98
CA GLN A 124 1.00 20.82 -10.40
C GLN A 124 0.77 21.95 -11.41
N LYS A 125 -0.20 21.81 -12.31
CA LYS A 125 -0.49 22.83 -13.32
C LYS A 125 -0.94 24.17 -12.72
N THR A 126 -1.50 24.16 -11.54
CA THR A 126 -2.01 25.33 -10.82
C THR A 126 -1.17 25.74 -9.61
N SER A 127 -0.08 25.01 -9.34
CA SER A 127 0.79 25.22 -8.17
C SER A 127 2.20 25.63 -8.63
N PRO A 128 2.46 26.94 -8.80
CA PRO A 128 3.71 27.45 -9.39
C PRO A 128 4.95 27.16 -8.51
N HIS A 129 4.74 26.87 -7.23
CA HIS A 129 5.80 26.63 -6.27
C HIS A 129 6.05 25.13 -5.99
N PHE A 130 5.41 24.25 -6.75
CA PHE A 130 5.61 22.81 -6.63
C PHE A 130 6.70 22.32 -7.59
N ILE A 131 7.66 21.60 -7.09
CA ILE A 131 8.73 20.96 -7.84
C ILE A 131 8.63 19.45 -7.65
N TRP A 132 8.51 18.71 -8.76
CA TRP A 132 8.65 17.26 -8.78
C TRP A 132 9.94 16.90 -9.50
N GLN A 133 10.93 16.44 -8.76
CA GLN A 133 12.28 16.23 -9.25
C GLN A 133 12.65 14.74 -9.18
N HIS A 134 13.14 14.22 -10.31
CA HIS A 134 13.82 12.94 -10.33
C HIS A 134 15.24 13.09 -9.75
N ILE A 135 15.61 12.21 -8.82
CA ILE A 135 16.96 12.12 -8.23
C ILE A 135 17.55 10.75 -8.58
N LYS A 136 18.77 10.72 -9.10
CA LYS A 136 19.46 9.47 -9.52
C LYS A 136 20.07 8.73 -8.34
N ASP A 137 20.53 9.46 -7.35
CA ASP A 137 21.25 8.98 -6.17
C ASP A 137 20.44 9.23 -4.90
N ASP A 138 21.01 8.94 -3.74
CA ASP A 138 20.42 9.28 -2.46
C ASP A 138 20.13 10.78 -2.38
N ALA A 139 19.12 11.13 -1.60
CA ALA A 139 18.75 12.54 -1.41
C ALA A 139 19.97 13.38 -1.01
N PRO A 140 20.02 14.66 -1.44
CA PRO A 140 21.15 15.53 -1.09
C PRO A 140 21.42 15.53 0.42
N ALA A 141 22.68 15.47 0.82
CA ALA A 141 23.09 15.44 2.22
C ALA A 141 22.61 16.67 3.03
N HIS A 142 22.28 17.77 2.33
CA HIS A 142 21.72 18.96 2.95
C HIS A 142 20.50 19.44 2.15
N ILE A 143 19.35 19.47 2.83
CA ILE A 143 18.08 19.96 2.29
C ILE A 143 17.66 21.18 3.11
N ASP A 144 17.57 22.33 2.43
CA ASP A 144 17.09 23.57 3.05
C ASP A 144 15.56 23.60 3.02
N ALA A 145 14.93 23.07 4.09
CA ALA A 145 13.49 22.99 4.24
C ALA A 145 13.06 23.18 5.69
N LYS A 146 11.85 23.71 5.91
CA LYS A 146 11.23 23.76 7.26
C LYS A 146 10.82 22.38 7.74
N CYS A 147 10.38 21.52 6.83
CA CYS A 147 9.92 20.17 7.13
C CYS A 147 10.41 19.19 6.06
N ILE A 148 10.92 18.05 6.49
CA ILE A 148 11.29 16.95 5.60
C ILE A 148 10.38 15.76 5.95
N VAL A 149 9.71 15.21 4.92
CA VAL A 149 8.85 14.04 5.03
C VAL A 149 9.55 12.85 4.36
N HIS A 150 9.89 11.85 5.15
CA HIS A 150 10.46 10.60 4.64
C HIS A 150 9.33 9.64 4.25
N ALA A 151 9.16 9.38 2.96
CA ALA A 151 8.12 8.53 2.38
C ALA A 151 8.69 7.51 1.38
N GLU A 152 9.95 7.13 1.54
CA GLU A 152 10.70 6.30 0.59
C GLU A 152 10.40 4.81 0.67
N GLY A 153 9.62 4.34 1.66
CA GLY A 153 9.06 2.98 1.74
C GLY A 153 10.05 1.86 2.06
N GLY A 154 11.29 2.16 2.41
CA GLY A 154 12.33 1.19 2.70
C GLY A 154 13.17 1.54 3.91
N LEU A 155 14.04 0.62 4.32
CA LEU A 155 15.06 0.88 5.32
C LEU A 155 16.14 1.79 4.69
N PHE A 156 16.37 2.93 5.31
CA PHE A 156 17.31 3.95 4.79
C PHE A 156 18.70 3.71 5.36
N LYS A 157 19.69 3.60 4.47
CA LYS A 157 21.09 3.44 4.85
C LYS A 157 21.76 4.71 5.35
N THR A 158 21.12 5.88 5.28
CA THR A 158 21.75 7.18 5.48
C THR A 158 20.97 8.14 6.39
N GLN A 159 20.22 7.62 7.35
CA GLN A 159 19.55 8.46 8.34
C GLN A 159 20.42 8.58 9.60
N ASP A 160 20.65 9.84 10.06
CA ASP A 160 21.43 10.15 11.27
C ASP A 160 20.72 9.77 12.61
N TRP A 161 19.61 9.04 12.53
CA TRP A 161 18.85 8.60 13.69
C TRP A 161 19.01 7.09 13.90
N VAL A 162 18.95 6.69 15.15
CA VAL A 162 19.09 5.30 15.56
C VAL A 162 17.90 4.51 15.02
N GLU A 163 18.19 3.67 14.05
CA GLU A 163 17.22 2.74 13.48
C GLU A 163 17.05 1.55 14.43
N SER A 164 15.86 1.36 14.97
CA SER A 164 15.49 0.14 15.68
C SER A 164 14.66 -0.74 14.75
N GLY A 165 15.33 -1.62 14.01
CA GLY A 165 14.70 -2.67 13.21
C GLY A 165 14.44 -3.91 14.06
N ARG A 166 13.24 -4.51 13.97
CA ARG A 166 12.97 -5.84 14.50
C ARG A 166 12.66 -6.77 13.33
N ASP A 167 13.53 -7.72 13.08
CA ASP A 167 13.24 -8.81 12.17
C ASP A 167 12.33 -9.81 12.88
N TYR A 168 11.17 -10.10 12.29
CA TYR A 168 10.22 -11.09 12.80
C TYR A 168 10.52 -12.50 12.29
N GLY A 169 11.52 -12.68 11.42
CA GLY A 169 11.86 -13.97 10.83
C GLY A 169 10.70 -14.54 9.99
N GLN A 170 9.92 -13.69 9.35
CA GLN A 170 8.76 -14.08 8.56
C GLN A 170 8.81 -13.50 7.15
N SER A 171 8.26 -14.26 6.22
CA SER A 171 8.00 -13.85 4.84
C SER A 171 6.53 -14.04 4.53
N ALA A 172 5.98 -13.24 3.63
CA ALA A 172 4.61 -13.35 3.15
C ALA A 172 4.59 -13.75 1.67
N LEU A 173 3.89 -14.82 1.35
CA LEU A 173 3.47 -15.14 -0.01
C LEU A 173 2.21 -14.35 -0.32
N VAL A 174 2.20 -13.69 -1.47
CA VAL A 174 1.06 -12.91 -1.95
C VAL A 174 0.67 -13.41 -3.33
N GLY A 175 -0.62 -13.67 -3.55
CA GLY A 175 -1.11 -14.17 -4.82
C GLY A 175 -2.62 -14.06 -4.94
N LEU A 176 -3.15 -14.65 -6.00
CA LEU A 176 -4.59 -14.79 -6.23
C LEU A 176 -4.97 -16.26 -6.17
N VAL A 177 -6.10 -16.54 -5.56
CA VAL A 177 -6.70 -17.87 -5.52
C VAL A 177 -8.15 -17.80 -5.95
N GLU A 178 -8.58 -18.81 -6.71
CA GLU A 178 -9.99 -19.01 -7.04
C GLU A 178 -10.63 -19.90 -5.99
N VAL A 179 -11.77 -19.47 -5.47
CA VAL A 179 -12.48 -20.14 -4.38
C VAL A 179 -13.93 -20.41 -4.80
N GLU A 180 -14.35 -21.67 -4.74
CA GLU A 180 -15.73 -22.02 -4.96
C GLU A 180 -16.62 -21.49 -3.83
N ASN A 181 -17.78 -20.91 -4.18
CA ASN A 181 -18.76 -20.40 -3.23
C ASN A 181 -18.21 -19.36 -2.23
N ALA A 182 -17.27 -18.52 -2.67
CA ALA A 182 -16.77 -17.44 -1.84
C ALA A 182 -17.89 -16.48 -1.41
N THR A 183 -17.88 -16.06 -0.15
CA THR A 183 -18.82 -15.05 0.34
C THR A 183 -18.36 -13.66 -0.13
N PRO A 184 -19.16 -12.93 -0.91
CA PRO A 184 -18.78 -11.61 -1.38
C PRO A 184 -18.48 -10.63 -0.24
N HIS A 185 -17.51 -9.74 -0.45
CA HIS A 185 -17.16 -8.67 0.48
C HIS A 185 -16.71 -9.15 1.87
N GLN A 186 -16.31 -10.40 2.00
CA GLN A 186 -15.82 -10.95 3.25
C GLN A 186 -14.33 -11.25 3.17
N ALA A 187 -13.59 -10.77 4.17
CA ALA A 187 -12.21 -11.14 4.41
C ALA A 187 -12.14 -12.18 5.53
N TRP A 188 -11.17 -13.08 5.44
CA TRP A 188 -10.84 -14.03 6.50
C TRP A 188 -9.38 -13.87 6.89
N GLU A 189 -9.13 -13.90 8.18
CA GLU A 189 -7.81 -13.98 8.76
C GLU A 189 -7.74 -15.13 9.76
N ARG A 190 -6.79 -16.01 9.56
CA ARG A 190 -6.56 -17.16 10.42
C ARG A 190 -5.13 -17.13 10.95
N PHE A 191 -4.99 -16.96 12.24
CA PHE A 191 -3.70 -17.11 12.89
C PHE A 191 -3.34 -18.60 13.01
N THR A 192 -2.19 -18.97 12.47
CA THR A 192 -1.63 -20.32 12.54
C THR A 192 -0.35 -20.32 13.37
N ALA A 193 0.19 -21.52 13.66
CA ALA A 193 1.46 -21.65 14.36
C ALA A 193 2.65 -21.07 13.58
N GLU A 194 2.57 -21.03 12.25
CA GLU A 194 3.62 -20.49 11.38
C GLU A 194 3.49 -18.99 11.10
N GLY A 195 2.28 -18.46 11.24
CA GLY A 195 1.98 -17.06 10.96
C GLY A 195 0.53 -16.86 10.51
N PRO A 196 0.11 -15.63 10.22
CA PRO A 196 -1.23 -15.35 9.73
C PRO A 196 -1.41 -15.80 8.27
N LEU A 197 -2.61 -16.30 7.99
CA LEU A 197 -3.12 -16.62 6.68
C LEU A 197 -4.36 -15.76 6.45
N ALA A 198 -4.36 -14.92 5.42
CA ALA A 198 -5.50 -14.09 5.08
C ALA A 198 -5.96 -14.31 3.64
N VAL A 199 -7.26 -14.29 3.43
CA VAL A 199 -7.87 -14.19 2.11
C VAL A 199 -8.84 -13.00 2.10
N LEU A 200 -8.74 -12.18 1.06
CA LEU A 200 -9.38 -10.88 0.97
C LEU A 200 -10.12 -10.77 -0.36
N PRO A 201 -11.24 -10.03 -0.44
CA PRO A 201 -11.92 -9.80 -1.70
C PRO A 201 -10.98 -9.26 -2.79
N SER A 202 -11.34 -9.47 -4.03
CA SER A 202 -10.61 -8.98 -5.19
C SER A 202 -11.56 -8.27 -6.16
N HIS A 203 -11.04 -7.28 -6.88
CA HIS A 203 -11.78 -6.61 -7.96
C HIS A 203 -11.96 -7.49 -9.20
N TYR A 204 -11.26 -8.62 -9.30
CA TYR A 204 -11.38 -9.57 -10.43
C TYR A 204 -12.67 -10.40 -10.39
N GLY A 205 -13.45 -10.30 -9.34
CA GLY A 205 -14.73 -11.00 -9.18
C GLY A 205 -14.85 -11.69 -7.83
N PRO A 206 -16.07 -12.12 -7.48
CA PRO A 206 -16.37 -12.62 -6.13
C PRO A 206 -15.65 -13.95 -5.79
N GLN A 207 -15.26 -14.72 -6.80
CA GLN A 207 -14.58 -16.01 -6.60
C GLN A 207 -13.04 -15.87 -6.58
N ILE A 208 -12.51 -14.75 -7.01
CA ILE A 208 -11.05 -14.51 -6.98
C ILE A 208 -10.73 -13.74 -5.72
N LEU A 209 -9.88 -14.30 -4.87
CA LEU A 209 -9.46 -13.70 -3.61
C LEU A 209 -7.96 -13.41 -3.63
N ASN A 210 -7.58 -12.31 -2.98
CA ASN A 210 -6.18 -12.04 -2.67
C ASN A 210 -5.76 -12.93 -1.50
N LEU A 211 -4.70 -13.71 -1.69
CA LEU A 211 -4.07 -14.54 -0.66
C LEU A 211 -2.86 -13.82 -0.07
N VAL A 212 -2.76 -13.80 1.26
CA VAL A 212 -1.55 -13.42 2.00
C VAL A 212 -1.25 -14.55 2.99
N TRP A 213 -0.13 -15.26 2.79
CA TRP A 213 0.26 -16.39 3.62
C TRP A 213 1.62 -16.16 4.22
N CYS A 214 1.65 -15.87 5.51
CA CYS A 214 2.88 -15.65 6.25
C CYS A 214 3.44 -16.98 6.82
N GLY A 215 4.76 -17.05 6.88
CA GLY A 215 5.48 -18.17 7.44
C GLY A 215 6.97 -17.87 7.57
N SER A 216 7.78 -18.85 7.97
CA SER A 216 9.22 -18.67 7.94
C SER A 216 9.72 -18.48 6.50
N PRO A 217 10.90 -17.87 6.30
CA PRO A 217 11.50 -17.76 4.95
C PRO A 217 11.68 -19.11 4.27
N GLU A 218 12.01 -20.16 5.03
CA GLU A 218 12.17 -21.52 4.53
C GLU A 218 10.84 -22.11 4.08
N SER A 219 9.79 -22.02 4.91
CA SER A 219 8.44 -22.47 4.55
C SER A 219 7.92 -21.75 3.31
N SER A 220 8.12 -20.44 3.25
CA SER A 220 7.70 -19.62 2.09
C SER A 220 8.44 -20.00 0.81
N SER A 221 9.75 -20.22 0.90
CA SER A 221 10.57 -20.67 -0.23
C SER A 221 10.18 -22.08 -0.71
N HIS A 222 9.88 -22.99 0.22
CA HIS A 222 9.38 -24.32 -0.11
C HIS A 222 8.04 -24.25 -0.86
N ARG A 223 7.09 -23.46 -0.35
CA ARG A 223 5.76 -23.29 -0.97
C ARG A 223 5.84 -22.75 -2.39
N LEU A 224 6.80 -21.87 -2.70
CA LEU A 224 7.03 -21.34 -4.05
C LEU A 224 7.52 -22.41 -5.06
N GLN A 225 8.03 -23.53 -4.57
CA GLN A 225 8.53 -24.64 -5.41
C GLN A 225 7.49 -25.74 -5.63
N LEU A 226 6.36 -25.69 -4.90
CA LEU A 226 5.26 -26.65 -5.06
C LEU A 226 4.57 -26.46 -6.40
N SER A 227 4.04 -27.57 -6.95
CA SER A 227 3.04 -27.48 -8.02
C SER A 227 1.76 -26.84 -7.50
N ASP A 228 0.91 -26.29 -8.38
CA ASP A 228 -0.36 -25.68 -8.01
C ASP A 228 -1.24 -26.64 -7.18
N ALA A 229 -1.28 -27.91 -7.53
CA ALA A 229 -2.06 -28.92 -6.81
C ALA A 229 -1.54 -29.15 -5.40
N GLU A 230 -0.22 -29.23 -5.21
CA GLU A 230 0.41 -29.42 -3.89
C GLU A 230 0.25 -28.15 -3.05
N PHE A 231 0.38 -26.96 -3.67
CA PHE A 231 0.17 -25.67 -2.98
C PHE A 231 -1.26 -25.57 -2.47
N LEU A 232 -2.26 -25.85 -3.32
CA LEU A 232 -3.68 -25.82 -2.94
C LEU A 232 -4.00 -26.86 -1.86
N SER A 233 -3.43 -28.07 -1.93
CA SER A 233 -3.58 -29.08 -0.87
C SER A 233 -3.01 -28.61 0.46
N SER A 234 -1.85 -27.93 0.43
CA SER A 234 -1.23 -27.36 1.63
C SER A 234 -2.03 -26.17 2.19
N LEU A 235 -2.71 -25.42 1.34
CA LEU A 235 -3.56 -24.29 1.75
C LEU A 235 -4.85 -24.76 2.43
N GLN A 236 -5.35 -25.95 2.08
CA GLN A 236 -6.59 -26.54 2.62
C GLN A 236 -6.37 -27.31 3.94
N SER A 237 -5.12 -27.65 4.30
CA SER A 237 -4.77 -28.40 5.51
C SER A 237 -4.73 -27.50 6.75
#